data_bf08d2cfeaa0bd5d2213d64cdec386c3
#
_entry.id   bf08d2cfeaa0bd5d2213d64cdec386c3
#
_cell.length_a   1.000
_cell.length_b   1.000
_cell.length_c   1.000
_cell.angle_alpha   90.00
_cell.angle_beta   90.00
_cell.angle_gamma   90.00
#
_symmetry.space_group_name_H-M   'P 1'
#
loop_
_entity.id
_entity.type
_entity.pdbx_description
1 polymer ?
#
loop_
_entity_poly.entity_id
_entity_poly.type
_entity_poly.pdbx_seq_one_letter_code
_entity_poly.pdbx_strand_id
1 'polypeptide(L)'
;MNEGGVILYPTDTVWGIGCDATNEEAVRRVYEIKKRADSKAMLVLVDSSVKVDFYVQDVPAVAWDLIEVADKPLTIIYSGARNLATNLLAEDGSVGIRVTNEEFSQRLCQQFRKAIVSTSANVSGQPGAANFSEISDEIKSAVDYIVGFRQEDLSRPKPSSIIKLDKGGVIKIIRE
;
A
#
# COMPACT_ATOMS: atom_id res chain seq x y z
N MET A 1 -7.71 6.30 11.77
CA MET A 1 -6.89 5.07 11.69
C MET A 1 -6.37 4.60 13.04
N ASN A 2 -5.99 5.46 13.97
CA ASN A 2 -5.45 5.04 15.29
C ASN A 2 -6.38 4.09 16.08
N GLU A 3 -7.68 4.19 15.87
CA GLU A 3 -8.72 3.36 16.50
C GLU A 3 -9.19 2.22 15.58
N GLY A 4 -8.36 1.79 14.62
CA GLY A 4 -8.69 0.73 13.67
C GLY A 4 -9.57 1.14 12.49
N GLY A 5 -9.77 2.45 12.29
CA GLY A 5 -10.57 2.97 11.17
C GLY A 5 -9.94 2.69 9.81
N VAL A 6 -10.80 2.40 8.82
CA VAL A 6 -10.43 2.20 7.41
C VAL A 6 -10.79 3.45 6.62
N ILE A 7 -9.88 3.91 5.77
CA ILE A 7 -10.05 5.12 4.96
C ILE A 7 -10.01 4.82 3.47
N LEU A 8 -10.71 5.65 2.69
CA LEU A 8 -10.59 5.74 1.25
C LEU A 8 -9.82 7.04 0.92
N TYR A 9 -8.69 6.93 0.22
CA TYR A 9 -7.78 8.06 0.04
C TYR A 9 -7.04 8.04 -1.31
N PRO A 10 -6.69 9.23 -1.85
CA PRO A 10 -5.87 9.31 -3.05
C PRO A 10 -4.42 8.98 -2.72
N THR A 11 -3.72 8.39 -3.69
CA THR A 11 -2.29 8.06 -3.59
C THR A 11 -1.52 8.60 -4.79
N ASP A 12 -0.24 8.32 -4.86
CA ASP A 12 0.64 8.56 -6.00
C ASP A 12 0.27 7.71 -7.25
N THR A 13 -0.68 6.79 -7.09
CA THR A 13 -1.19 5.93 -8.15
C THR A 13 -2.72 6.03 -8.20
N VAL A 14 -3.43 4.95 -8.00
CA VAL A 14 -4.90 4.92 -7.95
C VAL A 14 -5.40 5.21 -6.53
N TRP A 15 -6.67 5.55 -6.39
CA TRP A 15 -7.32 5.64 -5.09
C TRP A 15 -7.20 4.31 -4.33
N GLY A 16 -6.87 4.40 -3.05
CA GLY A 16 -6.62 3.27 -2.19
C GLY A 16 -7.58 3.16 -1.02
N ILE A 17 -7.75 1.93 -0.55
CA ILE A 17 -8.28 1.64 0.77
C ILE A 17 -7.09 1.46 1.70
N GLY A 18 -7.10 2.13 2.85
CA GLY A 18 -6.00 2.10 3.80
C GLY A 18 -6.44 2.00 5.25
N CYS A 19 -5.55 1.45 6.04
CA CYS A 19 -5.69 1.36 7.49
C CYS A 19 -4.31 1.30 8.15
N ASP A 20 -4.25 1.23 9.48
CA ASP A 20 -3.03 0.95 10.23
C ASP A 20 -2.48 -0.43 9.84
N ALA A 21 -1.32 -0.46 9.19
CA ALA A 21 -0.68 -1.70 8.75
C ALA A 21 -0.15 -2.56 9.92
N THR A 22 -0.17 -2.05 11.14
CA THR A 22 0.24 -2.75 12.36
C THR A 22 -0.94 -3.34 13.15
N ASN A 23 -2.18 -3.08 12.71
CA ASN A 23 -3.41 -3.49 13.37
C ASN A 23 -4.10 -4.62 12.59
N GLU A 24 -4.05 -5.85 13.11
CA GLU A 24 -4.63 -7.04 12.47
C GLU A 24 -6.13 -6.93 12.24
N GLU A 25 -6.86 -6.32 13.17
CA GLU A 25 -8.31 -6.13 13.04
C GLU A 25 -8.64 -5.17 11.89
N ALA A 26 -7.91 -4.05 11.78
CA ALA A 26 -8.09 -3.10 10.69
C ALA A 26 -7.72 -3.72 9.33
N VAL A 27 -6.64 -4.50 9.29
CA VAL A 27 -6.24 -5.24 8.07
C VAL A 27 -7.31 -6.26 7.67
N ARG A 28 -7.86 -7.02 8.63
CA ARG A 28 -8.95 -7.96 8.38
C ARG A 28 -10.17 -7.26 7.77
N ARG A 29 -10.58 -6.10 8.30
CA ARG A 29 -11.66 -5.30 7.72
C ARG A 29 -11.41 -4.89 6.28
N VAL A 30 -10.17 -4.55 5.91
CA VAL A 30 -9.84 -4.25 4.51
C VAL A 30 -10.03 -5.48 3.62
N TYR A 31 -9.63 -6.67 4.05
CA TYR A 31 -9.91 -7.92 3.31
C TYR A 31 -11.41 -8.15 3.12
N GLU A 32 -12.20 -7.96 4.17
CA GLU A 32 -13.67 -8.10 4.11
C GLU A 32 -14.31 -7.11 3.12
N ILE A 33 -13.95 -5.83 3.20
CA ILE A 33 -14.42 -4.78 2.28
C ILE A 33 -14.11 -5.15 0.82
N LYS A 34 -12.91 -5.65 0.58
CA LYS A 34 -12.48 -6.06 -0.77
C LYS A 34 -13.00 -7.43 -1.20
N LYS A 35 -13.65 -8.19 -0.32
CA LYS A 35 -13.97 -9.62 -0.56
C LYS A 35 -12.75 -10.40 -1.06
N ARG A 36 -11.60 -10.11 -0.44
CA ARG A 36 -10.29 -10.62 -0.84
C ARG A 36 -9.87 -11.75 0.09
N ALA A 37 -9.34 -12.84 -0.47
CA ALA A 37 -8.76 -13.90 0.34
C ALA A 37 -7.52 -13.41 1.11
N ASP A 38 -7.41 -13.76 2.38
CA ASP A 38 -6.31 -13.34 3.28
C ASP A 38 -4.93 -13.81 2.79
N SER A 39 -4.88 -14.84 1.95
CA SER A 39 -3.63 -15.34 1.32
C SER A 39 -3.01 -14.38 0.29
N LYS A 40 -3.73 -13.34 -0.12
CA LYS A 40 -3.23 -12.35 -1.08
C LYS A 40 -2.75 -11.11 -0.35
N ALA A 41 -1.46 -11.07 -0.01
CA ALA A 41 -0.81 -9.93 0.64
C ALA A 41 -1.20 -8.57 0.03
N MET A 42 -1.22 -7.54 0.86
CA MET A 42 -1.41 -6.16 0.45
C MET A 42 -0.10 -5.39 0.64
N LEU A 43 0.08 -4.32 -0.13
CA LEU A 43 1.23 -3.45 0.04
C LEU A 43 0.97 -2.37 1.10
N VAL A 44 2.05 -1.79 1.59
CA VAL A 44 2.00 -0.66 2.51
C VAL A 44 2.75 0.55 1.96
N LEU A 45 2.31 1.75 2.35
CA LEU A 45 3.01 3.01 2.11
C LEU A 45 3.80 3.43 3.34
N VAL A 46 4.97 4.00 3.08
CA VAL A 46 5.80 4.72 4.04
C VAL A 46 6.26 6.05 3.43
N ASP A 47 6.55 7.04 4.26
CA ASP A 47 6.95 8.39 3.84
C ASP A 47 8.43 8.54 3.56
N SER A 48 9.25 7.56 3.90
CA SER A 48 10.70 7.63 3.71
C SER A 48 11.36 6.25 3.62
N SER A 49 12.51 6.18 2.96
CA SER A 49 13.31 4.96 2.84
C SER A 49 13.78 4.45 4.22
N VAL A 50 14.08 5.33 5.16
CA VAL A 50 14.50 4.95 6.53
C VAL A 50 13.45 4.05 7.22
N LYS A 51 12.16 4.26 6.95
CA LYS A 51 11.10 3.42 7.52
C LYS A 51 11.06 2.01 6.93
N VAL A 52 11.65 1.77 5.77
CA VAL A 52 11.75 0.41 5.21
C VAL A 52 12.55 -0.48 6.15
N ASP A 53 13.67 0.01 6.68
CA ASP A 53 14.52 -0.73 7.63
C ASP A 53 13.79 -1.05 8.95
N PHE A 54 12.83 -0.24 9.36
CA PHE A 54 12.00 -0.52 10.52
C PHE A 54 11.04 -1.71 10.29
N TYR A 55 10.54 -1.88 9.06
CA TYR A 55 9.55 -2.90 8.71
C TYR A 55 10.12 -4.15 8.04
N VAL A 56 11.40 -4.15 7.68
CA VAL A 56 12.08 -5.27 7.01
C VAL A 56 13.37 -5.59 7.76
N GLN A 57 13.61 -6.87 7.99
CA GLN A 57 14.87 -7.36 8.47
C GLN A 57 15.82 -7.56 7.27
N ASP A 58 17.05 -7.08 7.36
CA ASP A 58 18.07 -7.29 6.33
C ASP A 58 17.67 -6.78 4.93
N VAL A 59 17.44 -5.46 4.83
CA VAL A 59 17.15 -4.81 3.54
C VAL A 59 18.36 -4.94 2.60
N PRO A 60 18.21 -5.53 1.40
CA PRO A 60 19.31 -5.60 0.44
C PRO A 60 19.82 -4.22 0.04
N ALA A 61 21.14 -4.01 -0.02
CA ALA A 61 21.73 -2.69 -0.30
C ALA A 61 21.20 -2.06 -1.61
N VAL A 62 20.99 -2.87 -2.65
CA VAL A 62 20.44 -2.40 -3.93
C VAL A 62 19.04 -1.77 -3.80
N ALA A 63 18.29 -2.06 -2.72
CA ALA A 63 16.97 -1.46 -2.50
C ALA A 63 17.06 0.06 -2.36
N TRP A 64 18.11 0.56 -1.71
CA TRP A 64 18.30 2.00 -1.51
C TRP A 64 18.50 2.74 -2.82
N ASP A 65 19.35 2.19 -3.70
CA ASP A 65 19.58 2.76 -5.02
C ASP A 65 18.32 2.76 -5.87
N LEU A 66 17.55 1.64 -5.83
CA LEU A 66 16.28 1.52 -6.57
C LEU A 66 15.23 2.52 -6.08
N ILE A 67 15.13 2.76 -4.77
CA ILE A 67 14.21 3.75 -4.21
C ILE A 67 14.63 5.17 -4.62
N GLU A 68 15.94 5.46 -4.60
CA GLU A 68 16.46 6.79 -4.92
C GLU A 68 16.29 7.15 -6.40
N VAL A 69 16.55 6.21 -7.31
CA VAL A 69 16.47 6.45 -8.76
C VAL A 69 15.08 6.29 -9.35
N ALA A 70 14.10 5.83 -8.57
CA ALA A 70 12.75 5.62 -9.06
C ALA A 70 12.06 6.95 -9.44
N ASP A 71 11.85 7.16 -10.72
CA ASP A 71 11.12 8.30 -11.30
C ASP A 71 9.59 8.09 -11.32
N LYS A 72 9.15 6.85 -11.05
CA LYS A 72 7.74 6.42 -11.03
C LYS A 72 7.46 5.64 -9.75
N PRO A 73 6.18 5.56 -9.33
CA PRO A 73 5.81 4.78 -8.15
C PRO A 73 6.31 3.34 -8.24
N LEU A 74 7.20 2.96 -7.34
CA LEU A 74 7.83 1.65 -7.28
C LEU A 74 7.46 0.95 -5.97
N THR A 75 6.88 -0.24 -6.06
CA THR A 75 6.67 -1.15 -4.94
C THR A 75 7.73 -2.23 -4.96
N ILE A 76 8.44 -2.40 -3.85
CA ILE A 76 9.43 -3.47 -3.70
C ILE A 76 8.89 -4.48 -2.70
N ILE A 77 8.84 -5.75 -3.10
CA ILE A 77 8.49 -6.87 -2.21
C ILE A 77 9.77 -7.35 -1.54
N TYR A 78 9.76 -7.29 -0.21
CA TYR A 78 10.87 -7.71 0.65
C TYR A 78 10.52 -8.98 1.42
N SER A 79 11.52 -9.85 1.61
CA SER A 79 11.44 -10.94 2.57
C SER A 79 11.76 -10.44 3.99
N GLY A 80 11.29 -11.17 5.01
CA GLY A 80 11.63 -10.85 6.41
C GLY A 80 10.91 -9.60 6.94
N ALA A 81 9.63 -9.46 6.62
CA ALA A 81 8.80 -8.42 7.19
C ALA A 81 8.72 -8.52 8.72
N ARG A 82 8.71 -7.37 9.39
CA ARG A 82 8.57 -7.23 10.84
C ARG A 82 7.75 -6.00 11.21
N ASN A 83 7.31 -5.92 12.46
CA ASN A 83 6.55 -4.78 12.99
C ASN A 83 5.26 -4.44 12.20
N LEU A 84 4.70 -5.40 11.49
CA LEU A 84 3.45 -5.30 10.74
C LEU A 84 2.45 -6.37 11.23
N ALA A 85 1.18 -6.16 10.95
CA ALA A 85 0.14 -7.14 11.20
C ALA A 85 0.44 -8.45 10.45
N THR A 86 0.32 -9.60 11.12
CA THR A 86 0.70 -10.90 10.54
C THR A 86 -0.17 -11.30 9.36
N ASN A 87 -1.45 -10.95 9.41
CA ASN A 87 -2.43 -11.21 8.34
C ASN A 87 -2.26 -10.29 7.11
N LEU A 88 -1.33 -9.33 7.16
CA LEU A 88 -0.97 -8.49 6.02
C LEU A 88 0.05 -9.17 5.10
N LEU A 89 0.87 -10.06 5.66
CA LEU A 89 2.03 -10.64 5.00
C LEU A 89 1.61 -11.75 4.01
N ALA A 90 2.47 -12.00 3.03
CA ALA A 90 2.36 -13.19 2.18
C ALA A 90 2.70 -14.46 2.99
N GLU A 91 2.35 -15.64 2.47
CA GLU A 91 2.64 -16.94 3.11
C GLU A 91 4.14 -17.14 3.35
N ASP A 92 5.00 -16.59 2.49
CA ASP A 92 6.47 -16.61 2.63
C ASP A 92 7.02 -15.53 3.59
N GLY A 93 6.15 -14.81 4.30
CA GLY A 93 6.51 -13.72 5.21
C GLY A 93 7.00 -12.45 4.49
N SER A 94 6.78 -12.34 3.18
CA SER A 94 7.15 -11.15 2.43
C SER A 94 6.07 -10.08 2.48
N VAL A 95 6.46 -8.82 2.23
CA VAL A 95 5.57 -7.65 2.16
C VAL A 95 6.01 -6.71 1.04
N GLY A 96 5.05 -6.14 0.33
CA GLY A 96 5.29 -5.04 -0.61
C GLY A 96 5.32 -3.71 0.12
N ILE A 97 6.40 -2.95 -0.01
CA ILE A 97 6.52 -1.60 0.54
C ILE A 97 6.75 -0.61 -0.60
N ARG A 98 6.04 0.50 -0.57
CA ARG A 98 6.27 1.64 -1.46
C ARG A 98 6.61 2.88 -0.64
N VAL A 99 7.76 3.46 -0.91
CA VAL A 99 8.10 4.80 -0.41
C VAL A 99 7.40 5.81 -1.29
N THR A 100 6.49 6.59 -0.72
CA THR A 100 5.76 7.60 -1.49
C THR A 100 6.39 8.97 -1.36
N ASN A 101 6.59 9.63 -2.50
CA ASN A 101 7.06 11.02 -2.60
C ASN A 101 5.91 11.99 -2.97
N GLU A 102 4.69 11.49 -3.17
CA GLU A 102 3.52 12.32 -3.43
C GLU A 102 3.11 13.02 -2.15
N GLU A 103 2.94 14.33 -2.24
CA GLU A 103 2.83 15.23 -1.10
C GLU A 103 1.73 14.83 -0.10
N PHE A 104 0.53 14.50 -0.58
CA PHE A 104 -0.58 14.13 0.29
C PHE A 104 -0.31 12.81 1.02
N SER A 105 0.02 11.76 0.28
CA SER A 105 0.29 10.43 0.83
C SER A 105 1.50 10.44 1.77
N GLN A 106 2.55 11.20 1.42
CA GLN A 106 3.73 11.34 2.26
C GLN A 106 3.39 12.02 3.59
N ARG A 107 2.66 13.16 3.55
CA ARG A 107 2.21 13.86 4.76
C ARG A 107 1.27 13.00 5.61
N LEU A 108 0.38 12.21 4.98
CA LEU A 108 -0.48 11.28 5.68
C LEU A 108 0.35 10.25 6.46
N CYS A 109 1.34 9.61 5.83
CA CYS A 109 2.24 8.66 6.48
C CYS A 109 3.08 9.31 7.58
N GLN A 110 3.57 10.54 7.37
CA GLN A 110 4.33 11.30 8.37
C GLN A 110 3.51 11.60 9.62
N GLN A 111 2.28 12.09 9.44
CA GLN A 111 1.39 12.41 10.57
C GLN A 111 0.90 11.16 11.30
N PHE A 112 0.61 10.11 10.56
CA PHE A 112 0.20 8.84 11.13
C PHE A 112 1.36 8.11 11.85
N ARG A 113 2.60 8.35 11.44
CA ARG A 113 3.85 7.79 12.01
C ARG A 113 4.03 6.28 11.89
N LYS A 114 3.15 5.59 11.22
CA LYS A 114 3.19 4.15 10.95
C LYS A 114 3.01 3.90 9.46
N ALA A 115 3.33 2.67 9.01
CA ALA A 115 2.97 2.23 7.67
C ALA A 115 1.45 2.17 7.51
N ILE A 116 0.96 2.57 6.35
CA ILE A 116 -0.46 2.56 5.98
C ILE A 116 -0.68 1.50 4.91
N VAL A 117 -1.65 0.61 5.11
CA VAL A 117 -2.09 -0.30 4.04
C VAL A 117 -2.51 0.51 2.83
N SER A 118 -2.11 0.07 1.65
CA SER A 118 -2.51 0.69 0.39
C SER A 118 -2.90 -0.40 -0.61
N THR A 119 -4.19 -0.54 -0.82
CA THR A 119 -4.74 -1.46 -1.82
C THR A 119 -5.78 -0.74 -2.67
N SER A 120 -5.89 -1.08 -3.96
CA SER A 120 -6.81 -0.42 -4.89
C SER A 120 -8.26 -0.41 -4.39
N ALA A 121 -8.98 0.68 -4.63
CA ALA A 121 -10.35 0.91 -4.18
C ALA A 121 -11.39 0.17 -5.05
N ASN A 122 -11.31 -1.16 -5.10
CA ASN A 122 -12.23 -2.05 -5.82
C ASN A 122 -12.39 -3.38 -5.09
N VAL A 123 -13.51 -4.04 -5.30
CA VAL A 123 -13.70 -5.44 -4.89
C VAL A 123 -12.73 -6.32 -5.69
N SER A 124 -12.15 -7.32 -5.04
CA SER A 124 -11.20 -8.24 -5.70
C SER A 124 -11.81 -8.93 -6.92
N GLY A 125 -11.04 -8.94 -8.01
CA GLY A 125 -11.50 -9.52 -9.28
C GLY A 125 -12.32 -8.56 -10.16
N GLN A 126 -12.76 -7.42 -9.64
CA GLN A 126 -13.39 -6.37 -10.42
C GLN A 126 -12.34 -5.40 -11.00
N PRO A 127 -12.67 -4.68 -12.10
CA PRO A 127 -11.79 -3.63 -12.61
C PRO A 127 -11.47 -2.59 -11.55
N GLY A 128 -10.22 -2.13 -11.52
CA GLY A 128 -9.81 -1.03 -10.65
C GLY A 128 -10.45 0.29 -11.09
N ALA A 129 -10.89 1.11 -10.15
CA ALA A 129 -11.34 2.46 -10.40
C ALA A 129 -10.14 3.35 -10.78
N ALA A 130 -10.23 4.04 -11.91
CA ALA A 130 -9.16 4.94 -12.34
C ALA A 130 -9.16 6.25 -11.54
N ASN A 131 -10.33 6.72 -11.09
CA ASN A 131 -10.53 7.93 -10.31
C ASN A 131 -11.67 7.77 -9.32
N PHE A 132 -11.91 8.77 -8.48
CA PHE A 132 -12.92 8.72 -7.43
C PHE A 132 -14.34 8.47 -7.93
N SER A 133 -14.72 9.03 -9.08
CA SER A 133 -16.08 8.89 -9.63
C SER A 133 -16.42 7.45 -10.02
N GLU A 134 -15.41 6.65 -10.36
CA GLU A 134 -15.57 5.25 -10.76
C GLU A 134 -15.57 4.26 -9.56
N ILE A 135 -15.27 4.73 -8.35
CA ILE A 135 -15.30 3.87 -7.15
C ILE A 135 -16.75 3.52 -6.83
N SER A 136 -17.03 2.24 -6.66
CA SER A 136 -18.38 1.77 -6.36
C SER A 136 -18.91 2.29 -5.03
N ASP A 137 -20.23 2.47 -4.93
CA ASP A 137 -20.88 2.88 -3.68
C ASP A 137 -20.72 1.81 -2.58
N GLU A 138 -20.56 0.55 -2.96
CA GLU A 138 -20.24 -0.55 -2.04
C GLU A 138 -18.94 -0.26 -1.28
N ILE A 139 -17.87 0.15 -1.97
CA ILE A 139 -16.59 0.52 -1.34
C ILE A 139 -16.73 1.81 -0.52
N LYS A 140 -17.38 2.85 -1.09
CA LYS A 140 -17.54 4.14 -0.42
C LYS A 140 -18.32 4.03 0.90
N SER A 141 -19.35 3.18 0.95
CA SER A 141 -20.16 2.98 2.15
C SER A 141 -19.55 2.06 3.20
N ALA A 142 -18.54 1.26 2.82
CA ALA A 142 -17.92 0.29 3.71
C ALA A 142 -16.72 0.85 4.52
N VAL A 143 -16.17 2.00 4.13
CA VAL A 143 -15.07 2.66 4.83
C VAL A 143 -15.58 3.63 5.89
N ASP A 144 -14.75 3.90 6.91
CA ASP A 144 -15.13 4.81 8.00
C ASP A 144 -14.94 6.28 7.62
N TYR A 145 -14.04 6.57 6.67
CA TYR A 145 -13.76 7.95 6.25
C TYR A 145 -13.33 8.00 4.79
N ILE A 146 -13.86 8.97 4.07
CA ILE A 146 -13.47 9.28 2.69
C ILE A 146 -12.74 10.62 2.68
N VAL A 147 -11.51 10.62 2.18
CA VAL A 147 -10.71 11.85 2.05
C VAL A 147 -11.30 12.75 0.99
N GLY A 148 -11.54 14.02 1.35
CA GLY A 148 -12.13 15.03 0.44
C GLY A 148 -11.19 15.59 -0.62
N PHE A 149 -9.90 15.25 -0.56
CA PHE A 149 -8.88 15.75 -1.50
C PHE A 149 -8.91 14.96 -2.82
N ARG A 150 -8.81 15.64 -3.96
CA ARG A 150 -8.74 15.05 -5.33
C ARG A 150 -9.97 14.24 -5.77
N GLN A 151 -11.14 14.46 -5.18
CA GLN A 151 -12.35 13.76 -5.64
C GLN A 151 -12.80 14.16 -7.05
N GLU A 152 -12.49 15.40 -7.46
CA GLU A 152 -12.81 15.95 -8.79
C GLU A 152 -11.73 15.62 -9.85
N ASP A 153 -10.62 14.98 -9.46
CA ASP A 153 -9.55 14.61 -10.37
C ASP A 153 -9.99 13.41 -11.23
N LEU A 154 -10.19 13.63 -12.50
CA LEU A 154 -10.58 12.62 -13.50
C LEU A 154 -9.38 11.97 -14.19
N SER A 155 -8.16 12.22 -13.75
CA SER A 155 -6.96 11.56 -14.26
C SER A 155 -7.06 10.03 -14.11
N ARG A 156 -6.32 9.32 -14.95
CA ARG A 156 -6.29 7.85 -14.98
C ARG A 156 -4.86 7.34 -14.75
N PRO A 157 -4.33 7.51 -13.54
CA PRO A 157 -2.98 7.09 -13.23
C PRO A 157 -2.83 5.57 -13.33
N LYS A 158 -1.62 5.13 -13.63
CA LYS A 158 -1.30 3.70 -13.65
C LYS A 158 -0.94 3.22 -12.24
N PRO A 159 -1.19 1.93 -11.93
CA PRO A 159 -0.65 1.31 -10.74
C PRO A 159 0.89 1.36 -10.71
N SER A 160 1.49 1.23 -9.53
CA SER A 160 2.95 1.17 -9.37
C SER A 160 3.57 -0.01 -10.12
N SER A 161 4.81 0.13 -10.56
CA SER A 161 5.64 -1.03 -10.88
C SER A 161 5.86 -1.88 -9.61
N ILE A 162 6.02 -3.18 -9.77
CA ILE A 162 6.27 -4.09 -8.66
C ILE A 162 7.47 -4.97 -9.00
N ILE A 163 8.47 -4.96 -8.12
CA ILE A 163 9.59 -5.89 -8.16
C ILE A 163 9.68 -6.67 -6.86
N LYS A 164 10.26 -7.85 -6.89
CA LYS A 164 10.62 -8.62 -5.69
C LYS A 164 12.14 -8.68 -5.59
N LEU A 165 12.65 -8.36 -4.42
CA LEU A 165 14.06 -8.54 -4.06
C LEU A 165 14.20 -9.76 -3.16
N ASP A 166 15.10 -10.66 -3.52
CA ASP A 166 15.54 -11.71 -2.61
C ASP A 166 16.65 -11.20 -1.67
N LYS A 167 17.03 -12.02 -0.70
CA LYS A 167 18.09 -11.68 0.26
C LYS A 167 19.48 -11.49 -0.39
N GLY A 168 19.70 -12.04 -1.58
CA GLY A 168 20.92 -11.89 -2.36
C GLY A 168 20.92 -10.65 -3.26
N GLY A 169 19.83 -9.85 -3.25
CA GLY A 169 19.68 -8.68 -4.12
C GLY A 169 19.29 -9.00 -5.56
N VAL A 170 18.89 -10.24 -5.85
CA VAL A 170 18.35 -10.60 -7.17
C VAL A 170 16.98 -9.98 -7.35
N ILE A 171 16.80 -9.30 -8.48
CA ILE A 171 15.57 -8.57 -8.83
C ILE A 171 14.70 -9.47 -9.71
N LYS A 172 13.44 -9.62 -9.32
CA LYS A 172 12.39 -10.21 -10.14
C LYS A 172 11.30 -9.20 -10.43
N ILE A 173 11.04 -8.91 -11.70
CA ILE A 173 9.92 -8.03 -12.11
C ILE A 173 8.62 -8.81 -11.98
N ILE A 174 7.68 -8.27 -11.23
CA ILE A 174 6.32 -8.81 -11.03
C ILE A 174 5.31 -8.07 -11.90
N ARG A 175 5.45 -6.75 -12.02
CA ARG A 175 4.63 -5.86 -12.84
C ARG A 175 5.43 -4.62 -13.24
N GLU A 176 5.33 -4.21 -14.49
CA GLU A 176 5.84 -2.92 -15.03
C GLU A 176 4.82 -1.80 -14.94
#